data_819b59beec10c89bd16cc36dcc979c07
#
_entry.id   819b59beec10c89bd16cc36dcc979c07
#
_cell.length_a   1.000
_cell.length_b   1.000
_cell.length_c   1.000
_cell.angle_alpha   90.00
_cell.angle_beta   90.00
_cell.angle_gamma   90.00
#
_symmetry.space_group_name_H-M   'P 1'
#
loop_
_entity.id
_entity.type
_entity.pdbx_description
1 polymer ?
#
loop_
_entity_poly.entity_id
_entity_poly.type
_entity_poly.pdbx_seq_one_letter_code
_entity_poly.pdbx_strand_id
1 'polypeptide(L)'
;MWPAPTAAPVEEPTRPTVQAVLCVSDHPNPPGAARCRICSDVIAAQPARDVPLPVLALLRASNGHVAEVDRPVLIGRSPSPDRSDAADPELLTVTSPSHDISRTHLEVAPSGWDLVLTDLHSTNGTVLVTPDGKTRQLDPGEAVVVPLGTAIELADGVSVLVDYPQ
;
A
#
# COMPACT_ATOMS: atom_id res chain seq x y z
N MET A 1 -49.97 10.85 -11.38
CA MET A 1 -48.55 11.25 -11.54
C MET A 1 -47.78 10.67 -10.37
N TRP A 2 -46.85 9.75 -10.66
CA TRP A 2 -46.02 9.09 -9.65
C TRP A 2 -44.77 9.96 -9.41
N PRO A 3 -44.43 10.36 -8.17
CA PRO A 3 -43.17 11.03 -7.93
C PRO A 3 -42.02 10.07 -8.23
N ALA A 4 -41.04 10.55 -8.99
CA ALA A 4 -39.81 9.80 -9.22
C ALA A 4 -39.12 9.54 -7.87
N PRO A 5 -38.59 8.33 -7.65
CA PRO A 5 -37.82 8.07 -6.42
C PRO A 5 -36.60 9.03 -6.44
N THR A 6 -36.52 9.84 -5.41
CA THR A 6 -35.32 10.65 -5.14
C THR A 6 -34.21 9.66 -4.82
N ALA A 7 -33.23 9.53 -5.73
CA ALA A 7 -32.06 8.73 -5.46
C ALA A 7 -31.38 9.27 -4.20
N ALA A 8 -31.22 8.43 -3.19
CA ALA A 8 -30.40 8.78 -2.03
C ALA A 8 -28.98 9.11 -2.52
N PRO A 9 -28.32 10.15 -1.97
CA PRO A 9 -26.93 10.42 -2.32
C PRO A 9 -26.13 9.16 -2.04
N VAL A 10 -25.46 8.64 -3.06
CA VAL A 10 -24.47 7.59 -2.91
C VAL A 10 -23.35 8.23 -2.12
N GLU A 11 -23.22 7.89 -0.84
CA GLU A 11 -22.04 8.22 -0.08
C GLU A 11 -20.87 7.51 -0.75
N GLU A 12 -20.04 8.27 -1.48
CA GLU A 12 -18.75 7.77 -1.93
C GLU A 12 -17.99 7.32 -0.67
N PRO A 13 -17.34 6.14 -0.71
CA PRO A 13 -16.55 5.70 0.43
C PRO A 13 -15.56 6.82 0.76
N THR A 14 -15.68 7.38 1.95
CA THR A 14 -14.84 8.49 2.40
C THR A 14 -13.40 8.01 2.42
N ARG A 15 -12.57 8.46 1.49
CA ARG A 15 -11.14 8.19 1.51
C ARG A 15 -10.56 8.78 2.78
N PRO A 16 -9.67 8.06 3.47
CA PRO A 16 -8.98 8.63 4.62
C PRO A 16 -8.21 9.87 4.17
N THR A 17 -8.08 10.84 5.07
CA THR A 17 -7.30 12.05 4.83
C THR A 17 -5.99 12.00 5.59
N VAL A 18 -4.99 12.74 5.08
CA VAL A 18 -3.70 12.95 5.73
C VAL A 18 -3.35 14.43 5.74
N GLN A 19 -2.56 14.84 6.71
CA GLN A 19 -1.97 16.18 6.73
C GLN A 19 -0.85 16.25 5.68
N ALA A 20 -0.90 17.25 4.81
CA ALA A 20 0.04 17.39 3.71
C ALA A 20 0.46 18.83 3.47
N VAL A 21 1.65 18.99 2.91
CA VAL A 21 2.11 20.20 2.23
C VAL A 21 2.20 19.93 0.73
N LEU A 22 1.99 20.95 -0.09
CA LEU A 22 1.97 20.78 -1.55
C LEU A 22 3.18 21.42 -2.21
N CYS A 23 3.72 20.79 -3.23
CA CYS A 23 4.72 21.41 -4.12
C CYS A 23 4.04 22.34 -5.13
N VAL A 24 4.83 22.99 -5.97
CA VAL A 24 4.31 23.92 -7.01
C VAL A 24 3.42 23.23 -8.05
N SER A 25 3.53 21.91 -8.20
CA SER A 25 2.71 21.10 -9.09
C SER A 25 1.55 20.39 -8.36
N ASP A 26 1.22 20.86 -7.14
CA ASP A 26 0.14 20.33 -6.30
C ASP A 26 0.29 18.87 -5.86
N HIS A 27 1.50 18.30 -5.93
CA HIS A 27 1.73 16.97 -5.36
C HIS A 27 1.74 17.02 -3.83
N PRO A 28 0.95 16.18 -3.15
CA PRO A 28 0.93 16.14 -1.70
C PRO A 28 2.18 15.43 -1.15
N ASN A 29 2.68 15.98 -0.05
CA ASN A 29 3.88 15.50 0.64
C ASN A 29 3.68 15.52 2.15
N PRO A 30 4.43 14.70 2.92
CA PRO A 30 4.36 14.74 4.38
C PRO A 30 4.68 16.14 4.91
N PRO A 31 4.06 16.56 6.02
CA PRO A 31 4.42 17.81 6.68
C PRO A 31 5.92 17.84 7.02
N GLY A 32 6.57 18.97 6.74
CA GLY A 32 8.00 19.13 6.96
C GLY A 32 8.91 18.61 5.83
N ALA A 33 8.33 18.06 4.75
CA ALA A 33 9.12 17.66 3.59
C ALA A 33 9.76 18.89 2.91
N ALA A 34 11.06 18.83 2.67
CA ALA A 34 11.78 19.90 1.98
C ALA A 34 11.71 19.78 0.45
N ARG A 35 11.48 18.57 -0.05
CA ARG A 35 11.37 18.27 -1.48
C ARG A 35 10.19 17.36 -1.76
N CYS A 36 9.62 17.53 -2.92
CA CYS A 36 8.51 16.72 -3.39
C CYS A 36 8.96 15.27 -3.67
N ARG A 37 8.18 14.32 -3.15
CA ARG A 37 8.40 12.89 -3.34
C ARG A 37 8.15 12.41 -4.79
N ILE A 38 7.49 13.22 -5.61
CA ILE A 38 7.14 12.90 -7.01
C ILE A 38 8.07 13.63 -8.01
N CYS A 39 8.17 14.95 -7.93
CA CYS A 39 8.90 15.77 -8.89
C CYS A 39 10.24 16.30 -8.36
N SER A 40 10.57 16.06 -7.09
CA SER A 40 11.79 16.53 -6.42
C SER A 40 11.91 18.06 -6.27
N ASP A 41 10.90 18.82 -6.64
CA ASP A 41 10.90 20.28 -6.48
C ASP A 41 10.95 20.67 -5.01
N VAL A 42 11.56 21.80 -4.73
CA VAL A 42 11.63 22.36 -3.37
C VAL A 42 10.22 22.76 -2.93
N ILE A 43 9.86 22.42 -1.70
CA ILE A 43 8.58 22.78 -1.10
C ILE A 43 8.77 24.00 -0.24
N ALA A 44 8.03 25.08 -0.55
CA ALA A 44 8.04 26.28 0.26
C ALA A 44 7.38 26.04 1.64
N ALA A 45 7.86 26.75 2.66
CA ALA A 45 7.25 26.71 3.99
C ALA A 45 5.77 27.12 3.89
N GLN A 46 4.90 26.27 4.41
CA GLN A 46 3.45 26.45 4.36
C GLN A 46 2.80 25.63 5.50
N PRO A 47 1.59 26.02 5.95
CA PRO A 47 0.86 25.19 6.90
C PRO A 47 0.41 23.89 6.24
N ALA A 48 0.42 22.79 6.99
CA ALA A 48 -0.16 21.54 6.53
C ALA A 48 -1.69 21.65 6.46
N ARG A 49 -2.28 20.93 5.53
CA ARG A 49 -3.72 20.85 5.34
C ARG A 49 -4.16 19.42 5.10
N ASP A 50 -5.44 19.13 5.36
CA ASP A 50 -6.03 17.83 5.09
C ASP A 50 -6.20 17.63 3.58
N VAL A 51 -5.70 16.52 3.09
CA VAL A 51 -5.89 16.06 1.70
C VAL A 51 -6.32 14.61 1.69
N PRO A 52 -7.05 14.14 0.67
CA PRO A 52 -7.28 12.70 0.51
C PRO A 52 -5.95 11.95 0.45
N LEU A 53 -5.91 10.78 1.08
CA LEU A 53 -4.71 9.94 1.07
C LEU A 53 -4.27 9.68 -0.37
N PRO A 54 -3.06 10.11 -0.77
CA PRO A 54 -2.55 9.83 -2.11
C PRO A 54 -2.04 8.39 -2.21
N VAL A 55 -1.72 7.96 -3.43
CA VAL A 55 -0.96 6.72 -3.62
C VAL A 55 0.41 6.86 -2.97
N LEU A 56 0.70 6.02 -1.97
CA LEU A 56 1.95 6.08 -1.22
C LEU A 56 3.06 5.26 -1.88
N ALA A 57 2.70 4.20 -2.58
CA ALA A 57 3.63 3.31 -3.25
C ALA A 57 2.95 2.51 -4.35
N LEU A 58 3.75 1.94 -5.24
CA LEU A 58 3.34 0.92 -6.18
C LEU A 58 3.94 -0.42 -5.72
N LEU A 59 3.11 -1.44 -5.60
CA LEU A 59 3.57 -2.80 -5.34
C LEU A 59 3.71 -3.51 -6.68
N ARG A 60 4.96 -3.79 -7.07
CA ARG A 60 5.27 -4.47 -8.34
C ARG A 60 5.66 -5.91 -8.07
N ALA A 61 4.76 -6.82 -8.41
CA ALA A 61 5.04 -8.24 -8.31
C ALA A 61 5.91 -8.73 -9.47
N SER A 62 6.75 -9.72 -9.21
CA SER A 62 7.64 -10.31 -10.23
C SER A 62 6.91 -10.97 -11.39
N ASN A 63 5.61 -11.29 -11.26
CA ASN A 63 4.74 -11.77 -12.34
C ASN A 63 4.20 -10.66 -13.26
N GLY A 64 4.56 -9.39 -13.01
CA GLY A 64 4.14 -8.22 -13.78
C GLY A 64 2.87 -7.52 -13.25
N HIS A 65 2.17 -8.08 -12.27
CA HIS A 65 1.03 -7.40 -11.65
C HIS A 65 1.50 -6.23 -10.78
N VAL A 66 0.71 -5.16 -10.78
CA VAL A 66 0.99 -3.95 -10.02
C VAL A 66 -0.28 -3.53 -9.26
N ALA A 67 -0.11 -3.13 -8.01
CA ALA A 67 -1.16 -2.53 -7.20
C ALA A 67 -0.72 -1.19 -6.63
N GLU A 68 -1.65 -0.25 -6.53
CA GLU A 68 -1.44 1.05 -5.89
C GLU A 68 -1.79 0.97 -4.41
N VAL A 69 -0.97 1.57 -3.54
CA VAL A 69 -1.23 1.61 -2.10
C VAL A 69 -1.82 2.97 -1.73
N ASP A 70 -3.09 3.13 -1.90
CA ASP A 70 -3.93 4.20 -1.35
C ASP A 70 -4.96 3.66 -0.33
N ARG A 71 -4.96 2.35 -0.13
CA ARG A 71 -5.79 1.56 0.78
C ARG A 71 -5.06 0.24 1.07
N PRO A 72 -5.52 -0.57 2.04
CA PRO A 72 -4.91 -1.88 2.27
C PRO A 72 -4.88 -2.75 1.02
N VAL A 73 -3.75 -3.40 0.79
CA VAL A 73 -3.52 -4.35 -0.31
C VAL A 73 -3.21 -5.71 0.29
N LEU A 74 -4.00 -6.71 -0.08
CA LEU A 74 -3.77 -8.11 0.28
C LEU A 74 -3.01 -8.82 -0.84
N ILE A 75 -1.93 -9.48 -0.49
CA ILE A 75 -1.06 -10.19 -1.43
C ILE A 75 -1.07 -11.67 -1.13
N GLY A 76 -1.24 -12.49 -2.16
CA GLY A 76 -1.20 -13.93 -2.05
C GLY A 76 -1.50 -14.62 -3.39
N ARG A 77 -1.53 -15.95 -3.39
CA ARG A 77 -1.86 -16.71 -4.61
C ARG A 77 -3.36 -16.68 -4.96
N SER A 78 -4.21 -16.37 -3.98
CA SER A 78 -5.67 -16.23 -4.13
C SER A 78 -6.21 -15.40 -2.96
N PRO A 79 -5.85 -14.09 -2.87
CA PRO A 79 -6.19 -13.28 -1.70
C PRO A 79 -7.70 -13.12 -1.57
N SER A 80 -8.17 -13.15 -0.30
CA SER A 80 -9.58 -12.96 0.05
C SER A 80 -9.77 -11.63 0.77
N PRO A 81 -10.72 -10.78 0.35
CA PRO A 81 -10.98 -9.50 0.99
C PRO A 81 -11.38 -9.63 2.47
N ASP A 82 -11.92 -10.77 2.88
CA ASP A 82 -12.32 -11.05 4.27
C ASP A 82 -11.14 -11.10 5.24
N ARG A 83 -9.92 -11.17 4.73
CA ARG A 83 -8.69 -11.21 5.54
C ARG A 83 -8.17 -9.81 5.92
N SER A 84 -8.84 -8.76 5.49
CA SER A 84 -8.55 -7.37 5.88
C SER A 84 -9.71 -6.78 6.67
N ASP A 85 -9.40 -5.90 7.61
CA ASP A 85 -10.41 -5.09 8.31
C ASP A 85 -10.94 -3.94 7.45
N ALA A 86 -10.32 -3.68 6.31
CA ALA A 86 -10.77 -2.66 5.37
C ALA A 86 -12.04 -3.11 4.61
N ALA A 87 -12.93 -2.16 4.34
CA ALA A 87 -14.18 -2.44 3.64
C ALA A 87 -13.97 -2.83 2.17
N ASP A 88 -12.90 -2.31 1.54
CA ASP A 88 -12.60 -2.52 0.12
C ASP A 88 -11.08 -2.60 -0.10
N PRO A 89 -10.42 -3.69 0.34
CA PRO A 89 -9.00 -3.87 0.11
C PRO A 89 -8.70 -4.16 -1.36
N GLU A 90 -7.56 -3.69 -1.84
CA GLU A 90 -7.01 -4.09 -3.14
C GLU A 90 -6.46 -5.52 -3.04
N LEU A 91 -6.59 -6.30 -4.10
CA LEU A 91 -6.09 -7.66 -4.15
C LEU A 91 -4.98 -7.77 -5.20
N LEU A 92 -3.79 -8.17 -4.77
CA LEU A 92 -2.65 -8.44 -5.64
C LEU A 92 -2.37 -9.93 -5.68
N THR A 93 -2.73 -10.56 -6.78
CA THR A 93 -2.53 -12.00 -6.97
C THR A 93 -1.13 -12.26 -7.52
N VAL A 94 -0.42 -13.19 -6.90
CA VAL A 94 0.90 -13.67 -7.33
C VAL A 94 0.83 -15.14 -7.70
N THR A 95 1.74 -15.58 -8.57
CA THR A 95 1.80 -16.96 -9.04
C THR A 95 2.59 -17.82 -8.06
N SER A 96 2.02 -18.94 -7.63
CA SER A 96 2.66 -19.91 -6.75
C SER A 96 2.40 -21.34 -7.23
N PRO A 97 3.17 -21.86 -8.21
CA PRO A 97 2.96 -23.18 -8.79
C PRO A 97 3.01 -24.31 -7.77
N SER A 98 3.89 -24.20 -6.76
CA SER A 98 4.02 -25.21 -5.68
C SER A 98 3.03 -24.98 -4.52
N HIS A 99 2.23 -23.91 -4.56
CA HIS A 99 1.35 -23.46 -3.49
C HIS A 99 2.08 -23.13 -2.17
N ASP A 100 3.37 -22.78 -2.25
CA ASP A 100 4.16 -22.39 -1.08
C ASP A 100 3.84 -20.97 -0.60
N ILE A 101 3.27 -20.13 -1.46
CA ILE A 101 2.69 -18.85 -1.08
C ILE A 101 1.27 -19.09 -0.56
N SER A 102 0.96 -18.57 0.61
CA SER A 102 -0.39 -18.66 1.18
C SER A 102 -1.42 -17.95 0.31
N ARG A 103 -2.67 -18.37 0.39
CA ARG A 103 -3.77 -17.74 -0.36
C ARG A 103 -3.81 -16.24 -0.12
N THR A 104 -3.90 -15.84 1.16
CA THR A 104 -3.71 -14.47 1.61
C THR A 104 -2.47 -14.46 2.50
N HIS A 105 -1.35 -14.00 1.95
CA HIS A 105 -0.03 -14.18 2.55
C HIS A 105 0.34 -13.01 3.46
N LEU A 106 0.13 -11.79 3.00
CA LEU A 106 0.44 -10.57 3.72
C LEU A 106 -0.48 -9.42 3.32
N GLU A 107 -0.47 -8.38 4.16
CA GLU A 107 -1.13 -7.12 3.88
C GLU A 107 -0.12 -5.98 3.90
N VAL A 108 -0.23 -5.05 2.94
CA VAL A 108 0.45 -3.76 2.97
C VAL A 108 -0.61 -2.68 3.09
N ALA A 109 -0.59 -1.92 4.16
CA ALA A 109 -1.60 -0.92 4.45
C ALA A 109 -0.98 0.45 4.73
N PRO A 110 -1.61 1.55 4.27
CA PRO A 110 -1.19 2.88 4.65
C PRO A 110 -1.52 3.15 6.13
N SER A 111 -0.62 3.83 6.82
CA SER A 111 -0.81 4.35 8.16
C SER A 111 -0.26 5.78 8.19
N GLY A 112 -1.12 6.79 7.99
CA GLY A 112 -0.66 8.14 7.68
C GLY A 112 0.16 8.12 6.38
N TRP A 113 1.39 8.59 6.43
CA TRP A 113 2.34 8.56 5.32
C TRP A 113 3.21 7.30 5.29
N ASP A 114 3.09 6.44 6.29
CA ASP A 114 3.85 5.20 6.40
C ASP A 114 3.15 4.02 5.73
N LEU A 115 3.93 3.04 5.33
CA LEU A 115 3.47 1.75 4.84
C LEU A 115 3.71 0.71 5.93
N VAL A 116 2.67 0.04 6.37
CA VAL A 116 2.74 -1.05 7.33
C VAL A 116 2.50 -2.37 6.63
N LEU A 117 3.46 -3.27 6.71
CA LEU A 117 3.36 -4.63 6.19
C LEU A 117 3.12 -5.60 7.35
N THR A 118 2.13 -6.46 7.19
CA THR A 118 1.79 -7.49 8.17
C THR A 118 1.78 -8.86 7.51
N ASP A 119 2.57 -9.80 8.05
CA ASP A 119 2.48 -11.21 7.65
C ASP A 119 1.20 -11.80 8.25
N LEU A 120 0.35 -12.38 7.43
CA LEU A 120 -0.95 -12.94 7.84
C LEU A 120 -0.84 -14.42 8.21
N HIS A 121 0.14 -14.76 9.04
CA HIS A 121 0.42 -16.15 9.45
C HIS A 121 0.67 -17.07 8.25
N SER A 122 1.47 -16.58 7.29
CA SER A 122 1.82 -17.34 6.10
C SER A 122 2.56 -18.63 6.44
N THR A 123 2.37 -19.67 5.64
CA THR A 123 2.95 -21.00 5.88
C THR A 123 4.48 -20.97 5.81
N ASN A 124 5.05 -20.28 4.83
CA ASN A 124 6.50 -20.26 4.57
C ASN A 124 7.17 -18.93 4.93
N GLY A 125 6.44 -17.99 5.51
CA GLY A 125 6.98 -16.71 5.97
C GLY A 125 7.17 -15.67 4.89
N THR A 126 7.61 -14.50 5.32
CA THR A 126 7.87 -13.32 4.50
C THR A 126 9.25 -12.79 4.85
N VAL A 127 10.08 -12.53 3.85
CA VAL A 127 11.42 -11.95 4.02
C VAL A 127 11.45 -10.56 3.40
N LEU A 128 11.96 -9.58 4.12
CA LEU A 128 12.15 -8.22 3.66
C LEU A 128 13.62 -7.99 3.34
N VAL A 129 13.88 -7.38 2.20
CA VAL A 129 15.21 -6.87 1.82
C VAL A 129 15.08 -5.37 1.68
N THR A 130 15.63 -4.63 2.64
CA THR A 130 15.57 -3.16 2.65
C THR A 130 16.53 -2.55 1.65
N PRO A 131 16.35 -1.25 1.25
CA PRO A 131 17.22 -0.61 0.25
C PRO A 131 18.71 -0.59 0.62
N ASP A 132 19.04 -0.64 1.92
CA ASP A 132 20.41 -0.74 2.42
C ASP A 132 20.99 -2.16 2.38
N GLY A 133 20.22 -3.13 1.83
CA GLY A 133 20.64 -4.53 1.68
C GLY A 133 20.45 -5.40 2.92
N LYS A 134 19.86 -4.88 3.99
CA LYS A 134 19.55 -5.68 5.17
C LYS A 134 18.37 -6.62 4.89
N THR A 135 18.51 -7.85 5.37
CA THR A 135 17.49 -8.88 5.22
C THR A 135 16.86 -9.17 6.59
N ARG A 136 15.53 -9.25 6.62
CA ARG A 136 14.79 -9.58 7.83
C ARG A 136 13.65 -10.53 7.50
N GLN A 137 13.54 -11.63 8.25
CA GLN A 137 12.37 -12.49 8.22
C GLN A 137 11.35 -11.98 9.24
N LEU A 138 10.09 -11.91 8.84
CA LEU A 138 8.99 -11.53 9.72
C LEU A 138 8.48 -12.73 10.53
N ASP A 139 8.10 -12.47 11.77
CA ASP A 139 7.35 -13.44 12.56
C ASP A 139 5.88 -13.47 12.08
N PRO A 140 5.20 -14.62 12.23
CA PRO A 140 3.78 -14.71 11.88
C PRO A 140 2.95 -13.67 12.64
N GLY A 141 2.16 -12.88 11.91
CA GLY A 141 1.34 -11.81 12.48
C GLY A 141 2.08 -10.53 12.83
N GLU A 142 3.40 -10.47 12.60
CA GLU A 142 4.20 -9.28 12.86
C GLU A 142 3.86 -8.16 11.86
N ALA A 143 3.70 -6.94 12.37
CA ALA A 143 3.50 -5.74 11.58
C ALA A 143 4.74 -4.84 11.67
N VAL A 144 5.25 -4.39 10.52
CA VAL A 144 6.43 -3.53 10.45
C VAL A 144 6.22 -2.38 9.47
N VAL A 145 6.83 -1.23 9.75
CA VAL A 145 6.90 -0.12 8.79
C VAL A 145 8.00 -0.44 7.77
N VAL A 146 7.67 -0.33 6.48
CA VAL A 146 8.62 -0.58 5.40
C VAL A 146 8.89 0.68 4.59
N PRO A 147 10.16 0.98 4.28
CA PRO A 147 10.50 2.10 3.41
C PRO A 147 10.27 1.74 1.94
N LEU A 148 10.11 2.77 1.11
CA LEU A 148 10.14 2.63 -0.35
C LEU A 148 11.47 2.01 -0.79
N GLY A 149 11.44 1.17 -1.80
CA GLY A 149 12.60 0.43 -2.29
C GLY A 149 12.81 -0.93 -1.61
N THR A 150 11.97 -1.29 -0.63
CA THR A 150 12.00 -2.61 0.00
C THR A 150 11.51 -3.68 -0.97
N ALA A 151 12.25 -4.79 -1.08
CA ALA A 151 11.79 -5.99 -1.75
C ALA A 151 11.17 -6.95 -0.73
N ILE A 152 9.99 -7.45 -1.04
CA ILE A 152 9.29 -8.45 -0.23
C ILE A 152 9.46 -9.79 -0.93
N GLU A 153 10.20 -10.69 -0.31
CA GLU A 153 10.43 -12.04 -0.86
C GLU A 153 9.41 -13.01 -0.27
N LEU A 154 8.71 -13.68 -1.14
CA LEU A 154 7.78 -14.75 -0.84
C LEU A 154 8.43 -16.10 -1.21
N ALA A 155 7.66 -17.19 -1.17
CA ALA A 155 8.11 -18.48 -1.69
C ALA A 155 8.09 -18.52 -3.23
N ASP A 156 8.52 -19.62 -3.84
CA ASP A 156 8.49 -19.87 -5.29
C ASP A 156 9.29 -18.85 -6.14
N GLY A 157 10.27 -18.16 -5.57
CA GLY A 157 11.04 -17.14 -6.26
C GLY A 157 10.24 -15.88 -6.58
N VAL A 158 9.09 -15.72 -5.99
CA VAL A 158 8.21 -14.55 -6.19
C VAL A 158 8.63 -13.44 -5.24
N SER A 159 8.74 -12.24 -5.77
CA SER A 159 9.01 -11.03 -5.01
C SER A 159 8.04 -9.90 -5.37
N VAL A 160 7.87 -8.98 -4.45
CA VAL A 160 7.09 -7.75 -4.63
C VAL A 160 7.97 -6.57 -4.24
N LEU A 161 8.19 -5.64 -5.16
CA LEU A 161 8.93 -4.41 -4.90
C LEU A 161 7.97 -3.33 -4.41
N VAL A 162 8.31 -2.70 -3.30
CA VAL A 162 7.64 -1.49 -2.81
C VAL A 162 8.28 -0.29 -3.52
N ASP A 163 7.72 0.08 -4.66
CA ASP A 163 8.27 1.10 -5.55
C ASP A 163 7.69 2.49 -5.27
N TYR A 164 8.39 3.50 -5.76
CA TYR A 164 7.97 4.89 -5.64
C TYR A 164 6.66 5.13 -6.41
N PRO A 165 5.76 5.97 -5.88
CA PRO A 165 4.57 6.39 -6.61
C PRO A 165 4.96 7.27 -7.80
N GLN A 166 4.12 7.24 -8.86
CA GLN A 166 4.28 8.05 -10.08
C GLN A 166 3.16 9.06 -10.22
#